data_889abad172f5cf285b768cbf07aba37e
#
_entry.id   889abad172f5cf285b768cbf07aba37e
#
_cell.length_a   1.000
_cell.length_b   1.000
_cell.length_c   1.000
_cell.angle_alpha   90.00
_cell.angle_beta   90.00
_cell.angle_gamma   90.00
#
_symmetry.space_group_name_H-M   'P 1'
#
loop_
_entity.id
_entity.type
_entity.pdbx_description
1 polymer ?
#
loop_
_entity_poly.entity_id
_entity_poly.type
_entity_poly.pdbx_seq_one_letter_code
_entity_poly.pdbx_strand_id
1 'polypeptide(L)'
;LFAAYEEQLVAIGEEAESLSFTFRGLKGLNFTEFLLLLRQEVTPTDKEEIDAIFQQLSQHRPAQYIISKADFHGLEFVVDERVLIPRPETEELVDLILQENIGADLRILDIGTGSGAIAISLAKARPDWEVVAVDISEDALAVAQENARNNQVSVHFLESDVLQAVTGKFD
;
A
#
# COMPACT_ATOMS: atom_id res chain seq x y z
N LEU A 1 13.72 -24.02 7.82
CA LEU A 1 12.51 -23.44 8.42
C LEU A 1 11.67 -22.74 7.34
N PHE A 2 12.17 -21.68 6.67
CA PHE A 2 11.43 -20.96 5.63
C PHE A 2 10.83 -21.88 4.57
N ALA A 3 11.64 -22.68 3.89
CA ALA A 3 11.15 -23.56 2.82
C ALA A 3 10.03 -24.50 3.29
N ALA A 4 10.13 -25.07 4.50
CA ALA A 4 9.11 -25.97 5.02
C ALA A 4 7.77 -25.25 5.33
N TYR A 5 7.83 -23.99 5.75
CA TYR A 5 6.62 -23.18 5.99
C TYR A 5 6.02 -22.65 4.69
N GLU A 6 6.85 -22.26 3.73
CA GLU A 6 6.39 -21.83 2.41
C GLU A 6 5.70 -22.98 1.67
N GLU A 7 6.21 -24.21 1.73
CA GLU A 7 5.51 -25.38 1.19
C GLU A 7 4.11 -25.58 1.81
N GLN A 8 3.96 -25.35 3.11
CA GLN A 8 2.66 -25.46 3.78
C GLN A 8 1.72 -24.30 3.37
N LEU A 9 2.23 -23.07 3.22
CA LEU A 9 1.45 -21.93 2.75
C LEU A 9 0.96 -22.13 1.32
N VAL A 10 1.81 -22.60 0.43
CA VAL A 10 1.43 -22.95 -0.96
C VAL A 10 0.36 -24.03 -0.98
N ALA A 11 0.43 -25.02 -0.10
CA ALA A 11 -0.57 -26.08 -0.02
C ALA A 11 -1.98 -25.58 0.35
N ILE A 12 -2.09 -24.42 0.98
CA ILE A 12 -3.37 -23.78 1.32
C ILE A 12 -3.73 -22.62 0.38
N GLY A 13 -2.96 -22.40 -0.69
CA GLY A 13 -3.24 -21.43 -1.75
C GLY A 13 -2.57 -20.07 -1.57
N GLU A 14 -1.63 -19.92 -0.65
CA GLU A 14 -0.81 -18.72 -0.51
C GLU A 14 0.32 -18.68 -1.54
N GLU A 15 0.85 -17.49 -1.82
CA GLU A 15 1.98 -17.32 -2.72
C GLU A 15 3.27 -17.92 -2.15
N ALA A 16 4.13 -18.46 -3.01
CA ALA A 16 5.31 -19.22 -2.64
C ALA A 16 6.31 -18.44 -1.78
N GLU A 17 6.39 -17.14 -1.88
CA GLU A 17 7.38 -16.32 -1.17
C GLU A 17 6.75 -15.39 -0.11
N SER A 18 5.48 -15.62 0.23
CA SER A 18 4.75 -14.73 1.14
C SER A 18 5.39 -14.61 2.52
N LEU A 19 5.95 -15.72 3.05
CA LEU A 19 6.63 -15.71 4.34
C LEU A 19 7.94 -14.92 4.30
N SER A 20 8.80 -15.21 3.32
CA SER A 20 10.08 -14.50 3.16
C SER A 20 9.88 -13.03 2.81
N PHE A 21 8.89 -12.70 2.00
CA PHE A 21 8.49 -11.33 1.73
C PHE A 21 8.08 -10.59 3.00
N THR A 22 7.18 -11.17 3.79
CA THR A 22 6.68 -10.58 5.03
C THR A 22 7.80 -10.39 6.07
N PHE A 23 8.61 -11.42 6.28
CA PHE A 23 9.73 -11.34 7.23
C PHE A 23 10.74 -10.26 6.84
N ARG A 24 11.10 -10.19 5.56
CA ARG A 24 12.00 -9.14 5.05
C ARG A 24 11.41 -7.74 5.27
N GLY A 25 10.14 -7.57 4.96
CA GLY A 25 9.44 -6.30 5.13
C GLY A 25 9.45 -5.82 6.58
N LEU A 26 9.13 -6.70 7.53
CA LEU A 26 9.16 -6.39 8.97
C LEU A 26 10.55 -6.07 9.50
N LYS A 27 11.59 -6.77 9.01
CA LYS A 27 12.98 -6.54 9.42
C LYS A 27 13.68 -5.41 8.66
N GLY A 28 13.04 -4.87 7.61
CA GLY A 28 13.66 -3.87 6.72
C GLY A 28 14.87 -4.41 5.95
N LEU A 29 14.90 -5.71 5.65
CA LEU A 29 16.02 -6.38 4.97
C LEU A 29 15.87 -6.31 3.45
N ASN A 30 16.94 -5.94 2.76
CA ASN A 30 17.02 -6.17 1.34
C ASN A 30 17.26 -7.65 1.02
N PHE A 31 17.15 -8.04 -0.26
CA PHE A 31 17.26 -9.43 -0.67
C PHE A 31 18.63 -10.05 -0.34
N THR A 32 19.72 -9.30 -0.48
CA THR A 32 21.08 -9.77 -0.19
C THR A 32 21.27 -10.02 1.30
N GLU A 33 20.81 -9.12 2.14
CA GLU A 33 20.85 -9.27 3.61
C GLU A 33 20.05 -10.48 4.06
N PHE A 34 18.88 -10.71 3.48
CA PHE A 34 18.07 -11.88 3.75
C PHE A 34 18.80 -13.17 3.35
N LEU A 35 19.41 -13.25 2.17
CA LEU A 35 20.19 -14.42 1.76
C LEU A 35 21.38 -14.70 2.68
N LEU A 36 22.02 -13.67 3.22
CA LEU A 36 23.09 -13.83 4.21
C LEU A 36 22.53 -14.36 5.54
N LEU A 37 21.37 -13.87 5.96
CA LEU A 37 20.69 -14.32 7.18
C LEU A 37 20.29 -15.80 7.09
N LEU A 38 19.83 -16.28 5.94
CA LEU A 38 19.48 -17.69 5.73
C LEU A 38 20.65 -18.67 5.91
N ARG A 39 21.90 -18.19 5.90
CA ARG A 39 23.11 -18.99 6.15
C ARG A 39 23.48 -19.08 7.63
N GLN A 40 22.79 -18.33 8.47
CA GLN A 40 23.02 -18.31 9.92
C GLN A 40 22.08 -19.28 10.63
N GLU A 41 22.41 -19.64 11.86
CA GLU A 41 21.50 -20.38 12.71
C GLU A 41 20.33 -19.47 13.12
N VAL A 42 19.13 -20.01 13.04
CA VAL A 42 17.90 -19.28 13.43
C VAL A 42 17.91 -19.06 14.93
N THR A 43 17.86 -17.81 15.35
CA THR A 43 17.75 -17.48 16.78
C THR A 43 16.36 -17.83 17.31
N PRO A 44 16.20 -18.07 18.64
CA PRO A 44 14.86 -18.29 19.23
C PRO A 44 13.88 -17.14 18.92
N THR A 45 14.34 -15.89 18.95
CA THR A 45 13.54 -14.70 18.64
C THR A 45 13.08 -14.70 17.17
N ASP A 46 13.99 -14.96 16.23
CA ASP A 46 13.61 -15.03 14.81
C ASP A 46 12.62 -16.15 14.55
N LYS A 47 12.78 -17.29 15.27
CA LYS A 47 11.83 -18.41 15.17
C LYS A 47 10.42 -18.00 15.63
N GLU A 48 10.31 -17.32 16.76
CA GLU A 48 9.02 -16.84 17.29
C GLU A 48 8.35 -15.85 16.31
N GLU A 49 9.12 -14.94 15.72
CA GLU A 49 8.61 -14.00 14.72
C GLU A 49 8.15 -14.73 13.44
N ILE A 50 8.94 -15.68 12.93
CA ILE A 50 8.59 -16.48 11.76
C ILE A 50 7.33 -17.31 12.03
N ASP A 51 7.21 -17.92 13.20
CA ASP A 51 6.02 -18.67 13.61
C ASP A 51 4.78 -17.75 13.65
N ALA A 52 4.90 -16.53 14.18
CA ALA A 52 3.81 -15.55 14.25
C ALA A 52 3.37 -15.07 12.86
N ILE A 53 4.32 -14.84 11.95
CA ILE A 53 4.03 -14.49 10.56
C ILE A 53 3.32 -15.65 9.86
N PHE A 54 3.85 -16.86 9.99
CA PHE A 54 3.27 -18.06 9.40
C PHE A 54 1.81 -18.28 9.84
N GLN A 55 1.51 -18.08 11.12
CA GLN A 55 0.14 -18.20 11.63
C GLN A 55 -0.80 -17.18 10.98
N GLN A 56 -0.38 -15.93 10.80
CA GLN A 56 -1.21 -14.90 10.19
C GLN A 56 -1.44 -15.18 8.69
N LEU A 57 -0.40 -15.55 7.97
CA LEU A 57 -0.50 -15.93 6.55
C LEU A 57 -1.38 -17.19 6.38
N SER A 58 -1.28 -18.16 7.28
CA SER A 58 -2.13 -19.37 7.27
C SER A 58 -3.62 -19.06 7.51
N GLN A 59 -3.94 -17.89 8.03
CA GLN A 59 -5.31 -17.37 8.16
C GLN A 59 -5.70 -16.45 6.98
N HIS A 60 -4.94 -16.48 5.89
CA HIS A 60 -5.12 -15.66 4.70
C HIS A 60 -5.05 -14.14 4.96
N ARG A 61 -4.33 -13.71 6.01
CA ARG A 61 -4.06 -12.30 6.24
C ARG A 61 -3.02 -11.82 5.23
N PRO A 62 -3.32 -10.80 4.40
CA PRO A 62 -2.38 -10.29 3.41
C PRO A 62 -1.05 -9.85 4.03
N ALA A 63 0.05 -10.20 3.36
CA ALA A 63 1.40 -9.85 3.80
C ALA A 63 1.56 -8.33 4.02
N GLN A 64 1.00 -7.50 3.15
CA GLN A 64 1.04 -6.04 3.25
C GLN A 64 0.38 -5.51 4.53
N TYR A 65 -0.70 -6.13 5.00
CA TYR A 65 -1.32 -5.75 6.28
C TYR A 65 -0.48 -6.18 7.48
N ILE A 66 0.25 -7.30 7.37
CA ILE A 66 1.18 -7.72 8.42
C ILE A 66 2.37 -6.76 8.51
N ILE A 67 2.89 -6.33 7.36
CA ILE A 67 4.01 -5.37 7.26
C ILE A 67 3.51 -3.93 7.54
N SER A 68 2.21 -3.68 7.39
CA SER A 68 1.56 -2.36 7.41
C SER A 68 2.07 -1.42 6.30
N LYS A 69 2.49 -1.98 5.17
CA LYS A 69 3.06 -1.23 4.03
C LYS A 69 2.72 -1.87 2.70
N ALA A 70 2.54 -1.02 1.69
CA ALA A 70 2.44 -1.41 0.28
C ALA A 70 3.18 -0.39 -0.59
N ASP A 71 3.83 -0.88 -1.63
CA ASP A 71 4.42 -0.04 -2.67
C ASP A 71 3.39 0.20 -3.77
N PHE A 72 3.30 1.44 -4.27
CA PHE A 72 2.46 1.81 -5.38
C PHE A 72 3.04 3.02 -6.10
N HIS A 73 3.20 2.94 -7.41
CA HIS A 73 3.71 4.00 -8.30
C HIS A 73 5.03 4.64 -7.79
N GLY A 74 5.94 3.80 -7.28
CA GLY A 74 7.23 4.23 -6.74
C GLY A 74 7.17 4.95 -5.38
N LEU A 75 6.01 4.94 -4.71
CA LEU A 75 5.78 5.50 -3.38
C LEU A 75 5.43 4.39 -2.38
N GLU A 76 5.75 4.63 -1.10
CA GLU A 76 5.37 3.74 0.00
C GLU A 76 4.08 4.24 0.67
N PHE A 77 3.14 3.34 0.90
CA PHE A 77 1.86 3.60 1.55
C PHE A 77 1.70 2.77 2.81
N VAL A 78 1.26 3.39 3.89
CA VAL A 78 0.71 2.69 5.05
C VAL A 78 -0.62 2.06 4.64
N VAL A 79 -0.79 0.78 4.96
CA VAL A 79 -2.02 0.03 4.70
C VAL A 79 -2.36 -0.87 5.88
N ASP A 80 -3.63 -0.96 6.19
CA ASP A 80 -4.21 -1.91 7.14
C ASP A 80 -5.65 -2.23 6.72
N GLU A 81 -6.39 -2.93 7.58
CA GLU A 81 -7.74 -3.41 7.28
C GLU A 81 -8.77 -2.30 7.02
N ARG A 82 -8.43 -1.03 7.27
CA ARG A 82 -9.28 0.14 6.98
C ARG A 82 -9.32 0.51 5.50
N VAL A 83 -8.32 0.07 4.72
CA VAL A 83 -8.17 0.45 3.31
C VAL A 83 -7.84 -0.76 2.44
N LEU A 84 -8.27 -0.73 1.18
CA LEU A 84 -7.83 -1.72 0.20
C LEU A 84 -6.34 -1.53 -0.10
N ILE A 85 -5.59 -2.65 -0.13
CA ILE A 85 -4.20 -2.65 -0.61
C ILE A 85 -4.18 -2.17 -2.07
N PRO A 86 -3.41 -1.13 -2.40
CA PRO A 86 -3.26 -0.68 -3.79
C PRO A 86 -2.83 -1.83 -4.72
N ARG A 87 -3.46 -1.89 -5.89
CA ARG A 87 -3.17 -2.95 -6.86
C ARG A 87 -2.21 -2.43 -7.93
N PRO A 88 -1.19 -3.23 -8.34
CA PRO A 88 -0.23 -2.83 -9.36
C PRO A 88 -0.89 -2.42 -10.69
N GLU A 89 -1.99 -3.07 -11.08
CA GLU A 89 -2.74 -2.75 -12.30
C GLU A 89 -3.31 -1.32 -12.28
N THR A 90 -3.53 -0.77 -11.09
CA THR A 90 -4.03 0.61 -10.94
C THR A 90 -2.93 1.65 -11.23
N GLU A 91 -1.66 1.28 -11.22
CA GLU A 91 -0.56 2.17 -11.63
C GLU A 91 -0.70 2.58 -13.10
N GLU A 92 -1.18 1.67 -13.96
CA GLU A 92 -1.44 1.97 -15.37
C GLU A 92 -2.47 3.09 -15.54
N LEU A 93 -3.47 3.16 -14.64
CA LEU A 93 -4.44 4.25 -14.64
C LEU A 93 -3.78 5.59 -14.30
N VAL A 94 -2.89 5.62 -13.30
CA VAL A 94 -2.15 6.83 -12.93
C VAL A 94 -1.30 7.30 -14.12
N ASP A 95 -0.56 6.38 -14.75
CA ASP A 95 0.25 6.70 -15.93
C ASP A 95 -0.59 7.24 -17.08
N LEU A 96 -1.75 6.64 -17.36
CA LEU A 96 -2.66 7.08 -18.41
C LEU A 96 -3.18 8.50 -18.13
N ILE A 97 -3.63 8.78 -16.89
CA ILE A 97 -4.08 10.11 -16.49
C ILE A 97 -2.98 11.14 -16.72
N LEU A 98 -1.74 10.84 -16.32
CA LEU A 98 -0.60 11.73 -16.47
C LEU A 98 -0.21 11.98 -17.94
N GLN A 99 -0.36 10.95 -18.80
CA GLN A 99 -0.04 11.05 -20.24
C GLN A 99 -1.09 11.83 -21.01
N GLU A 100 -2.36 11.62 -20.71
CA GLU A 100 -3.46 12.27 -21.45
C GLU A 100 -3.75 13.69 -20.98
N ASN A 101 -3.35 14.07 -19.77
CA ASN A 101 -3.63 15.37 -19.17
C ASN A 101 -2.35 16.16 -18.94
N ILE A 102 -1.91 16.90 -19.95
CA ILE A 102 -0.67 17.68 -19.90
C ILE A 102 -0.89 19.14 -19.45
N GLY A 103 -2.14 19.55 -19.21
CA GLY A 103 -2.49 20.91 -18.77
C GLY A 103 -1.92 21.21 -17.38
N ALA A 104 -1.56 22.46 -17.13
CA ALA A 104 -1.27 22.97 -15.80
C ALA A 104 -2.55 23.36 -15.06
N ASP A 105 -2.47 23.41 -13.72
CA ASP A 105 -3.54 23.91 -12.85
C ASP A 105 -4.87 23.13 -12.97
N LEU A 106 -4.80 21.83 -13.31
CA LEU A 106 -6.00 20.99 -13.38
C LEU A 106 -6.52 20.70 -11.98
N ARG A 107 -7.84 20.53 -11.89
CA ARG A 107 -8.52 20.17 -10.67
C ARG A 107 -9.06 18.74 -10.76
N ILE A 108 -8.46 17.84 -9.99
CA ILE A 108 -8.70 16.39 -10.04
C ILE A 108 -9.55 15.95 -8.85
N LEU A 109 -10.48 15.02 -9.08
CA LEU A 109 -11.27 14.39 -8.05
C LEU A 109 -11.06 12.88 -8.06
N ASP A 110 -10.61 12.34 -6.93
CA ASP A 110 -10.52 10.89 -6.67
C ASP A 110 -11.65 10.47 -5.73
N ILE A 111 -12.54 9.59 -6.19
CA ILE A 111 -13.71 9.13 -5.45
C ILE A 111 -13.52 7.72 -4.95
N GLY A 112 -13.65 7.51 -3.64
CA GLY A 112 -13.33 6.22 -3.00
C GLY A 112 -11.82 6.05 -2.88
N THR A 113 -11.14 7.09 -2.38
CA THR A 113 -9.67 7.17 -2.40
C THR A 113 -8.95 6.09 -1.59
N GLY A 114 -9.61 5.47 -0.61
CA GLY A 114 -9.04 4.44 0.24
C GLY A 114 -7.75 4.88 0.92
N SER A 115 -6.63 4.25 0.59
CA SER A 115 -5.29 4.61 1.09
C SER A 115 -4.75 5.94 0.53
N GLY A 116 -5.44 6.55 -0.43
CA GLY A 116 -4.98 7.74 -1.14
C GLY A 116 -4.03 7.45 -2.30
N ALA A 117 -3.87 6.19 -2.70
CA ALA A 117 -2.82 5.77 -3.63
C ALA A 117 -2.84 6.53 -4.96
N ILE A 118 -4.00 6.66 -5.61
CA ILE A 118 -4.15 7.40 -6.87
C ILE A 118 -3.93 8.89 -6.65
N ALA A 119 -4.69 9.49 -5.72
CA ALA A 119 -4.65 10.93 -5.44
C ALA A 119 -3.24 11.41 -5.08
N ILE A 120 -2.55 10.67 -4.21
CA ILE A 120 -1.20 11.00 -3.75
C ILE A 120 -0.18 10.86 -4.87
N SER A 121 -0.28 9.81 -5.69
CA SER A 121 0.61 9.61 -6.84
C SER A 121 0.45 10.75 -7.88
N LEU A 122 -0.79 11.16 -8.16
CA LEU A 122 -1.06 12.30 -9.05
C LEU A 122 -0.51 13.60 -8.48
N ALA A 123 -0.77 13.91 -7.20
CA ALA A 123 -0.26 15.10 -6.54
C ALA A 123 1.28 15.13 -6.46
N LYS A 124 1.92 13.94 -6.34
CA LYS A 124 3.38 13.83 -6.35
C LYS A 124 3.99 14.11 -7.71
N ALA A 125 3.36 13.57 -8.76
CA ALA A 125 3.82 13.74 -10.14
C ALA A 125 3.51 15.16 -10.68
N ARG A 126 2.40 15.76 -10.23
CA ARG A 126 1.92 17.06 -10.70
C ARG A 126 1.60 17.98 -9.52
N PRO A 127 2.63 18.62 -8.92
CA PRO A 127 2.45 19.55 -7.81
C PRO A 127 1.67 20.83 -8.19
N ASP A 128 1.49 21.07 -9.47
CA ASP A 128 0.70 22.15 -10.06
C ASP A 128 -0.80 21.83 -10.13
N TRP A 129 -1.23 20.61 -9.86
CA TRP A 129 -2.63 20.21 -9.84
C TRP A 129 -3.27 20.38 -8.45
N GLU A 130 -4.54 20.75 -8.42
CA GLU A 130 -5.37 20.70 -7.22
C GLU A 130 -6.03 19.31 -7.13
N VAL A 131 -5.56 18.46 -6.22
CA VAL A 131 -6.13 17.12 -6.04
C VAL A 131 -7.04 17.10 -4.83
N VAL A 132 -8.30 16.73 -5.07
CA VAL A 132 -9.32 16.48 -4.04
C VAL A 132 -9.59 14.98 -4.01
N ALA A 133 -9.59 14.39 -2.82
CA ALA A 133 -9.82 12.98 -2.62
C ALA A 133 -10.94 12.76 -1.61
N VAL A 134 -11.92 11.94 -1.96
CA VAL A 134 -13.06 11.69 -1.10
C VAL A 134 -13.22 10.20 -0.80
N ASP A 135 -13.71 9.91 0.39
CA ASP A 135 -14.15 8.58 0.80
C ASP A 135 -15.33 8.70 1.76
N ILE A 136 -16.14 7.66 1.84
CA ILE A 136 -17.24 7.58 2.80
C ILE A 136 -16.74 7.18 4.20
N SER A 137 -15.55 6.57 4.27
CA SER A 137 -14.92 6.07 5.49
C SER A 137 -13.96 7.09 6.08
N GLU A 138 -14.29 7.64 7.25
CA GLU A 138 -13.37 8.49 8.02
C GLU A 138 -12.06 7.75 8.35
N ASP A 139 -12.12 6.44 8.61
CA ASP A 139 -10.96 5.61 8.90
C ASP A 139 -10.03 5.49 7.68
N ALA A 140 -10.59 5.33 6.48
CA ALA A 140 -9.81 5.33 5.24
C ALA A 140 -9.17 6.70 5.00
N LEU A 141 -9.91 7.79 5.18
CA LEU A 141 -9.38 9.15 5.07
C LEU A 141 -8.24 9.44 6.06
N ALA A 142 -8.31 8.88 7.28
CA ALA A 142 -7.23 9.00 8.25
C ALA A 142 -5.94 8.34 7.73
N VAL A 143 -6.03 7.15 7.13
CA VAL A 143 -4.89 6.48 6.47
C VAL A 143 -4.38 7.28 5.28
N ALA A 144 -5.26 7.77 4.41
CA ALA A 144 -4.88 8.58 3.24
C ALA A 144 -4.16 9.87 3.64
N GLN A 145 -4.63 10.54 4.69
CA GLN A 145 -3.98 11.75 5.25
C GLN A 145 -2.58 11.44 5.83
N GLU A 146 -2.41 10.30 6.48
CA GLU A 146 -1.11 9.84 6.95
C GLU A 146 -0.17 9.59 5.76
N ASN A 147 -0.64 8.91 4.74
CA ASN A 147 0.11 8.64 3.51
C ASN A 147 0.51 9.91 2.77
N ALA A 148 -0.37 10.91 2.68
CA ALA A 148 -0.06 12.20 2.07
C ALA A 148 1.06 12.94 2.84
N ARG A 149 1.02 12.92 4.17
CA ARG A 149 2.10 13.48 5.01
C ARG A 149 3.42 12.76 4.79
N ASN A 150 3.41 11.41 4.81
CA ASN A 150 4.61 10.60 4.63
C ASN A 150 5.26 10.83 3.27
N ASN A 151 4.44 10.97 2.22
CA ASN A 151 4.89 11.24 0.86
C ASN A 151 5.12 12.73 0.55
N GLN A 152 4.87 13.63 1.53
CA GLN A 152 5.11 15.07 1.43
C GLN A 152 4.35 15.73 0.27
N VAL A 153 3.08 15.40 0.12
CA VAL A 153 2.18 15.98 -0.89
C VAL A 153 0.97 16.65 -0.25
N SER A 154 0.39 17.61 -0.98
CA SER A 154 -0.85 18.26 -0.58
C SER A 154 -2.02 17.68 -1.36
N VAL A 155 -2.98 17.10 -0.65
CA VAL A 155 -4.25 16.58 -1.17
C VAL A 155 -5.36 17.06 -0.25
N HIS A 156 -6.48 17.53 -0.81
CA HIS A 156 -7.65 17.92 -0.05
C HIS A 156 -8.56 16.72 0.19
N PHE A 157 -8.57 16.24 1.43
CA PHE A 157 -9.40 15.10 1.84
C PHE A 157 -10.75 15.57 2.38
N LEU A 158 -11.84 14.91 1.95
CA LEU A 158 -13.20 15.23 2.35
C LEU A 158 -14.01 13.93 2.52
N GLU A 159 -14.73 13.79 3.64
CA GLU A 159 -15.72 12.74 3.80
C GLU A 159 -16.91 13.01 2.90
N SER A 160 -17.25 12.04 2.04
CA SER A 160 -18.37 12.17 1.10
C SER A 160 -18.88 10.81 0.64
N ASP A 161 -20.19 10.65 0.65
CA ASP A 161 -20.85 9.59 -0.12
C ASP A 161 -20.88 10.03 -1.58
N VAL A 162 -19.95 9.50 -2.36
CA VAL A 162 -19.67 9.86 -3.74
C VAL A 162 -19.50 11.38 -3.89
N LEU A 163 -20.49 12.09 -4.43
CA LEU A 163 -20.44 13.52 -4.75
C LEU A 163 -21.23 14.42 -3.78
N GLN A 164 -21.83 13.86 -2.71
CA GLN A 164 -22.78 14.60 -1.87
C GLN A 164 -22.18 15.85 -1.20
N ALA A 165 -20.91 15.77 -0.76
CA ALA A 165 -20.21 16.88 -0.14
C ALA A 165 -19.27 17.63 -1.10
N VAL A 166 -19.15 17.16 -2.34
CA VAL A 166 -18.24 17.71 -3.34
C VAL A 166 -18.85 18.95 -4.00
N THR A 167 -18.07 20.03 -4.10
CA THR A 167 -18.50 21.27 -4.74
C THR A 167 -17.51 21.73 -5.81
N GLY A 168 -18.01 22.45 -6.80
CA GLY A 168 -17.21 22.98 -7.89
C GLY A 168 -17.19 22.07 -9.12
N LYS A 169 -16.24 22.31 -10.01
CA LYS A 169 -16.03 21.54 -11.24
C LYS A 169 -14.63 20.96 -11.21
N PHE A 170 -14.47 19.83 -11.86
CA PHE A 170 -13.21 19.10 -12.05
C PHE A 170 -12.99 18.87 -13.55
N ASP A 171 -11.73 18.67 -13.91
CA ASP A 171 -11.29 18.48 -15.30
C ASP A 171 -11.31 17.01 -15.76
#